data_c719c03c94c782d260a087b169c649ab
#
_entry.id   c719c03c94c782d260a087b169c649ab
#
_cell.length_a   1.000
_cell.length_b   1.000
_cell.length_c   1.000
_cell.angle_alpha   90.00
_cell.angle_beta   90.00
_cell.angle_gamma   90.00
#
_symmetry.space_group_name_H-M   'P 1'
#
loop_
_entity.id
_entity.type
_entity.pdbx_description
1 polymer ?
#
loop_
_entity_poly.entity_id
_entity_poly.type
_entity_poly.pdbx_seq_one_letter_code
_entity_poly.pdbx_strand_id
1 'polypeptide(L)'
;MIRFTSLAQFYNSEIWRSFRLQLMNERAINGVIYDEWNGLPIYKTFDVVAHHKIELTLQNVNDVSISLNPENIMLVSHRSHNEIHARYGFMANKKIYYVYGAPCAGKSSFVQTVKGNSDFIIDIDLIWQCVTGGQLYHKPDALKSVVFAVRDQMIDKAKTRAGRWERCYIIEGGAIKSERERKINALGAEPIFINTSKEDCINNLMRDNKRKEVYNEWLSYINEWFNKYTE
;
A
#
# COMPACT_ATOMS: atom_id res chain seq x y z
N MET A 1 33.43 -26.06 -1.61
CA MET A 1 32.54 -25.18 -0.80
C MET A 1 32.14 -23.99 -1.69
N ILE A 2 30.85 -23.78 -1.89
CA ILE A 2 30.37 -22.67 -2.73
C ILE A 2 30.68 -21.37 -1.97
N ARG A 3 31.37 -20.43 -2.62
CA ARG A 3 31.69 -19.13 -2.05
C ARG A 3 30.83 -18.07 -2.73
N PHE A 4 30.02 -17.38 -1.95
CA PHE A 4 29.18 -16.29 -2.43
C PHE A 4 29.99 -14.99 -2.55
N THR A 5 29.87 -14.33 -3.69
CA THR A 5 30.55 -13.07 -4.00
C THR A 5 29.62 -11.86 -3.87
N SER A 6 28.32 -12.09 -3.67
CA SER A 6 27.34 -11.04 -3.36
C SER A 6 26.20 -11.60 -2.49
N LEU A 7 25.55 -10.71 -1.72
CA LEU A 7 24.36 -11.08 -0.94
C LEU A 7 23.20 -11.53 -1.85
N ALA A 8 23.05 -10.92 -3.03
CA ALA A 8 22.04 -11.34 -4.00
C ALA A 8 22.27 -12.77 -4.47
N GLN A 9 23.51 -13.19 -4.69
CA GLN A 9 23.84 -14.58 -5.05
C GLN A 9 23.46 -15.55 -3.92
N PHE A 10 23.72 -15.18 -2.67
CA PHE A 10 23.35 -15.98 -1.50
C PHE A 10 21.83 -16.13 -1.39
N TYR A 11 21.09 -15.01 -1.39
CA TYR A 11 19.62 -15.03 -1.23
C TYR A 11 18.89 -15.68 -2.41
N ASN A 12 19.51 -15.76 -3.59
CA ASN A 12 18.98 -16.48 -4.75
C ASN A 12 19.43 -17.95 -4.82
N SER A 13 20.31 -18.41 -3.92
CA SER A 13 20.81 -19.77 -3.92
C SER A 13 19.76 -20.79 -3.48
N GLU A 14 19.91 -22.03 -3.96
CA GLU A 14 19.08 -23.15 -3.54
C GLU A 14 19.29 -23.47 -2.05
N ILE A 15 20.51 -23.34 -1.55
CA ILE A 15 20.87 -23.56 -0.15
C ILE A 15 20.04 -22.65 0.76
N TRP A 16 20.00 -21.35 0.46
CA TRP A 16 19.19 -20.40 1.23
C TRP A 16 17.70 -20.68 1.13
N ARG A 17 17.20 -20.97 -0.06
CA ARG A 17 15.77 -21.26 -0.27
C ARG A 17 15.31 -22.49 0.51
N SER A 18 16.11 -23.57 0.46
CA SER A 18 15.81 -24.80 1.19
C SER A 18 15.87 -24.60 2.69
N PHE A 19 16.90 -23.92 3.19
CA PHE A 19 17.05 -23.58 4.60
C PHE A 19 15.87 -22.71 5.11
N ARG A 20 15.49 -21.68 4.36
CA ARG A 20 14.35 -20.85 4.69
C ARG A 20 13.04 -21.64 4.74
N LEU A 21 12.81 -22.50 3.76
CA LEU A 21 11.61 -23.36 3.70
C LEU A 21 11.56 -24.32 4.89
N GLN A 22 12.68 -24.93 5.24
CA GLN A 22 12.80 -25.78 6.42
C GLN A 22 12.40 -25.05 7.69
N LEU A 23 12.97 -23.86 7.94
CA LEU A 23 12.63 -23.05 9.10
C LEU A 23 11.14 -22.68 9.16
N MET A 24 10.55 -22.35 8.01
CA MET A 24 9.12 -22.04 7.93
C MET A 24 8.27 -23.24 8.32
N ASN A 25 8.64 -24.44 7.91
CA ASN A 25 7.92 -25.67 8.25
C ASN A 25 8.10 -26.05 9.74
N GLU A 26 9.33 -25.90 10.27
CA GLU A 26 9.64 -26.24 11.67
C GLU A 26 8.94 -25.30 12.67
N ARG A 27 8.77 -24.02 12.30
CA ARG A 27 8.21 -23.00 13.21
C ARG A 27 6.72 -22.75 12.98
N ALA A 28 6.10 -23.39 12.00
CA ALA A 28 4.66 -23.30 11.79
C ALA A 28 3.90 -24.00 12.92
N ILE A 29 2.92 -23.33 13.52
CA ILE A 29 2.00 -23.91 14.52
C ILE A 29 0.66 -24.14 13.82
N ASN A 30 0.23 -25.38 13.69
CA ASN A 30 -0.98 -25.77 12.95
C ASN A 30 -1.04 -25.20 11.52
N GLY A 31 0.13 -25.16 10.84
CA GLY A 31 0.25 -24.65 9.47
C GLY A 31 0.28 -23.12 9.35
N VAL A 32 0.27 -22.39 10.46
CA VAL A 32 0.36 -20.93 10.49
C VAL A 32 1.72 -20.50 11.05
N ILE A 33 2.39 -19.56 10.36
CA ILE A 33 3.63 -18.95 10.84
C ILE A 33 3.24 -17.68 11.62
N TYR A 34 3.83 -17.55 12.79
CA TYR A 34 3.65 -16.35 13.62
C TYR A 34 4.87 -15.44 13.49
N ASP A 35 4.60 -14.16 13.40
CA ASP A 35 5.62 -13.11 13.37
C ASP A 35 6.37 -13.07 14.72
N GLU A 36 7.64 -13.45 14.71
CA GLU A 36 8.45 -13.59 15.94
C GLU A 36 8.81 -12.22 16.56
N TRP A 37 8.47 -11.11 15.89
CA TRP A 37 8.65 -9.76 16.41
C TRP A 37 7.45 -9.28 17.23
N ASN A 38 6.23 -9.55 16.75
CA ASN A 38 5.00 -9.00 17.34
C ASN A 38 3.97 -10.08 17.75
N GLY A 39 4.22 -11.35 17.48
CA GLY A 39 3.34 -12.47 17.82
C GLY A 39 2.10 -12.63 16.95
N LEU A 40 1.92 -11.84 15.91
CA LEU A 40 0.74 -11.90 15.05
C LEU A 40 0.87 -12.98 13.97
N PRO A 41 -0.23 -13.64 13.56
CA PRO A 41 -0.19 -14.64 12.50
C PRO A 41 0.11 -14.03 11.12
N ILE A 42 0.96 -14.71 10.35
CA ILE A 42 1.26 -14.38 8.96
C ILE A 42 0.53 -15.40 8.07
N TYR A 43 -0.59 -14.99 7.49
CA TYR A 43 -1.47 -15.89 6.73
C TYR A 43 -0.97 -16.25 5.33
N LYS A 44 -0.06 -15.46 4.77
CA LYS A 44 0.43 -15.67 3.40
C LYS A 44 1.93 -15.95 3.43
N THR A 45 2.33 -17.08 2.89
CA THR A 45 3.74 -17.53 2.88
C THR A 45 4.70 -16.56 2.19
N PHE A 46 4.21 -15.78 1.21
CA PHE A 46 5.02 -14.76 0.55
C PHE A 46 5.25 -13.51 1.42
N ASP A 47 4.44 -13.30 2.48
CA ASP A 47 4.62 -12.21 3.44
C ASP A 47 5.65 -12.56 4.53
N VAL A 48 6.10 -13.82 4.60
CA VAL A 48 7.12 -14.26 5.56
C VAL A 48 8.49 -13.84 5.09
N VAL A 49 9.21 -13.11 5.90
CA VAL A 49 10.61 -12.73 5.70
C VAL A 49 11.47 -13.44 6.74
N ALA A 50 12.52 -14.11 6.29
CA ALA A 50 13.55 -14.65 7.17
C ALA A 50 14.62 -13.57 7.40
N HIS A 51 14.54 -12.92 8.55
CA HIS A 51 15.40 -11.81 8.94
C HIS A 51 16.62 -12.32 9.72
N HIS A 52 17.82 -11.93 9.31
CA HIS A 52 19.06 -12.21 10.06
C HIS A 52 19.21 -11.21 11.20
N LYS A 53 19.28 -11.69 12.45
CA LYS A 53 19.53 -10.87 13.65
C LYS A 53 20.93 -10.21 13.59
N ILE A 54 21.91 -10.99 13.16
CA ILE A 54 23.25 -10.49 12.79
C ILE A 54 23.20 -10.25 11.28
N GLU A 55 23.23 -9.00 10.87
CA GLU A 55 23.11 -8.61 9.47
C GLU A 55 24.20 -9.27 8.61
N LEU A 56 23.80 -9.82 7.46
CA LEU A 56 24.73 -10.37 6.51
C LEU A 56 25.46 -9.27 5.74
N THR A 57 26.78 -9.48 5.64
CA THR A 57 27.71 -8.67 4.87
C THR A 57 28.51 -9.58 3.94
N LEU A 58 29.29 -9.00 3.02
CA LEU A 58 30.21 -9.77 2.18
C LEU A 58 31.31 -10.49 3.00
N GLN A 59 31.61 -10.01 4.21
CA GLN A 59 32.61 -10.59 5.09
C GLN A 59 32.09 -11.85 5.79
N ASN A 60 30.79 -11.91 6.13
CA ASN A 60 30.20 -12.99 6.94
C ASN A 60 29.23 -13.90 6.19
N VAL A 61 28.84 -13.57 4.96
CA VAL A 61 27.85 -14.37 4.19
C VAL A 61 28.29 -15.82 3.94
N ASN A 62 29.59 -16.06 3.91
CA ASN A 62 30.18 -17.40 3.72
C ASN A 62 30.41 -18.14 5.05
N ASP A 63 30.14 -17.51 6.17
CA ASP A 63 30.15 -18.14 7.48
C ASP A 63 28.79 -18.78 7.75
N VAL A 64 28.75 -20.11 7.66
CA VAL A 64 27.53 -20.91 7.84
C VAL A 64 26.96 -20.76 9.26
N SER A 65 27.84 -20.52 10.25
CA SER A 65 27.40 -20.28 11.65
C SER A 65 26.64 -18.95 11.82
N ILE A 66 26.69 -18.08 10.82
CA ILE A 66 25.95 -16.80 10.77
C ILE A 66 24.85 -16.88 9.72
N SER A 67 25.22 -17.26 8.47
CA SER A 67 24.32 -17.15 7.32
C SER A 67 23.21 -18.20 7.27
N LEU A 68 23.47 -19.41 7.81
CA LEU A 68 22.50 -20.53 7.85
C LEU A 68 22.27 -21.02 9.29
N ASN A 69 22.42 -20.17 10.27
CA ASN A 69 22.16 -20.49 11.67
C ASN A 69 20.68 -20.22 12.01
N PRO A 70 19.89 -21.24 12.38
CA PRO A 70 18.49 -21.05 12.80
C PRO A 70 18.30 -20.02 13.90
N GLU A 71 19.22 -19.97 14.89
CA GLU A 71 19.15 -19.03 16.02
C GLU A 71 19.38 -17.56 15.57
N ASN A 72 20.07 -17.37 14.45
CA ASN A 72 20.30 -16.06 13.87
C ASN A 72 19.15 -15.58 12.97
N ILE A 73 18.11 -16.42 12.75
CA ILE A 73 16.98 -16.07 11.90
C ILE A 73 15.73 -15.80 12.74
N MET A 74 15.00 -14.77 12.39
CA MET A 74 13.62 -14.54 12.82
C MET A 74 12.69 -14.62 11.60
N LEU A 75 11.58 -15.35 11.74
CA LEU A 75 10.49 -15.31 10.76
C LEU A 75 9.55 -14.15 11.11
N VAL A 76 9.47 -13.16 10.24
CA VAL A 76 8.72 -11.93 10.49
C VAL A 76 7.90 -11.54 9.26
N SER A 77 6.88 -10.72 9.44
CA SER A 77 6.19 -10.09 8.32
C SER A 77 7.08 -9.05 7.64
N HIS A 78 6.76 -8.69 6.40
CA HIS A 78 7.41 -7.54 5.75
C HIS A 78 7.34 -6.27 6.58
N ARG A 79 6.26 -6.08 7.32
CA ARG A 79 6.08 -4.95 8.22
C ARG A 79 7.12 -4.98 9.35
N SER A 80 7.18 -6.08 10.10
CA SER A 80 8.12 -6.22 11.21
C SER A 80 9.58 -6.22 10.75
N HIS A 81 9.88 -6.82 9.61
CA HIS A 81 11.22 -6.76 9.00
C HIS A 81 11.66 -5.31 8.72
N ASN A 82 10.75 -4.51 8.21
CA ASN A 82 11.02 -3.09 8.01
C ASN A 82 11.20 -2.36 9.36
N GLU A 83 10.43 -2.71 10.39
CA GLU A 83 10.57 -2.21 11.76
C GLU A 83 11.97 -2.48 12.31
N ILE A 84 12.40 -3.72 12.28
CA ILE A 84 13.70 -4.16 12.83
C ILE A 84 14.88 -3.44 12.17
N HIS A 85 14.87 -3.24 10.85
CA HIS A 85 15.94 -2.56 10.14
C HIS A 85 16.00 -1.06 10.36
N ALA A 86 15.22 -0.51 11.32
CA ALA A 86 15.15 0.95 11.54
C ALA A 86 14.92 1.75 10.21
N ARG A 87 14.59 1.05 9.11
CA ARG A 87 13.93 1.65 7.95
C ARG A 87 12.67 2.37 8.42
N TYR A 88 12.26 2.08 9.65
CA TYR A 88 11.29 2.77 10.47
C TYR A 88 11.77 4.05 11.16
N GLY A 89 13.04 4.32 11.27
CA GLY A 89 13.46 5.69 11.58
C GLY A 89 12.86 6.70 10.57
N PHE A 90 12.68 6.24 9.32
CA PHE A 90 11.87 6.89 8.28
C PHE A 90 10.37 6.59 8.39
N MET A 91 9.95 5.49 9.01
CA MET A 91 8.55 5.03 9.04
C MET A 91 7.80 5.46 10.30
N ALA A 92 8.47 5.80 11.39
CA ALA A 92 7.83 6.40 12.57
C ALA A 92 7.05 7.69 12.22
N ASN A 93 7.37 8.32 11.08
CA ASN A 93 6.71 9.51 10.56
C ASN A 93 5.84 9.29 9.31
N LYS A 94 5.77 8.06 8.78
CA LYS A 94 4.93 7.81 7.58
C LYS A 94 3.46 7.84 7.93
N LYS A 95 2.79 8.85 7.45
CA LYS A 95 1.35 9.02 7.64
C LYS A 95 0.59 8.63 6.39
N ILE A 96 -0.53 7.95 6.58
CA ILE A 96 -1.51 7.71 5.52
C ILE A 96 -2.73 8.55 5.83
N TYR A 97 -3.17 9.30 4.85
CA TYR A 97 -4.40 10.09 4.89
C TYR A 97 -5.44 9.47 3.95
N TYR A 98 -6.60 9.17 4.50
CA TYR A 98 -7.76 8.72 3.72
C TYR A 98 -8.65 9.94 3.43
N VAL A 99 -8.48 10.51 2.24
CA VAL A 99 -9.19 11.72 1.81
C VAL A 99 -10.47 11.32 1.12
N TYR A 100 -11.61 11.65 1.73
CA TYR A 100 -12.91 11.22 1.22
C TYR A 100 -13.92 12.38 1.13
N GLY A 101 -14.98 12.16 0.36
CA GLY A 101 -16.03 13.13 0.11
C GLY A 101 -16.68 12.91 -1.25
N ALA A 102 -17.70 13.69 -1.56
CA ALA A 102 -18.46 13.55 -2.79
C ALA A 102 -17.59 13.70 -4.07
N PRO A 103 -18.01 13.14 -5.21
CA PRO A 103 -17.43 13.52 -6.49
C PRO A 103 -17.50 15.03 -6.68
N CYS A 104 -16.48 15.62 -7.28
CA CYS A 104 -16.33 17.06 -7.47
C CYS A 104 -16.24 17.91 -6.19
N ALA A 105 -16.08 17.31 -5.01
CA ALA A 105 -15.91 18.03 -3.74
C ALA A 105 -14.56 18.75 -3.59
N GLY A 106 -13.61 18.56 -4.53
CA GLY A 106 -12.29 19.22 -4.46
C GLY A 106 -11.20 18.39 -3.78
N LYS A 107 -11.40 17.09 -3.54
CA LYS A 107 -10.43 16.19 -2.88
C LYS A 107 -9.03 16.20 -3.52
N SER A 108 -8.96 15.98 -4.83
CA SER A 108 -7.68 15.97 -5.55
C SER A 108 -7.02 17.36 -5.54
N SER A 109 -7.82 18.43 -5.64
CA SER A 109 -7.32 19.82 -5.51
C SER A 109 -6.74 20.06 -4.12
N PHE A 110 -7.44 19.66 -3.05
CA PHE A 110 -6.92 19.74 -1.69
C PHE A 110 -5.57 19.02 -1.56
N VAL A 111 -5.48 17.78 -2.01
CA VAL A 111 -4.23 17.02 -1.95
C VAL A 111 -3.11 17.71 -2.72
N GLN A 112 -3.39 18.31 -3.88
CA GLN A 112 -2.38 19.06 -4.64
C GLN A 112 -1.85 20.30 -3.88
N THR A 113 -2.65 20.92 -3.00
CA THR A 113 -2.19 22.08 -2.20
C THR A 113 -1.34 21.69 -1.00
N VAL A 114 -1.52 20.49 -0.45
CA VAL A 114 -0.85 20.06 0.79
C VAL A 114 0.29 19.05 0.59
N LYS A 115 0.34 18.41 -0.57
CA LYS A 115 1.36 17.41 -0.88
C LYS A 115 2.75 18.00 -1.03
N GLY A 116 3.75 17.28 -0.56
CA GLY A 116 5.17 17.52 -0.86
C GLY A 116 5.66 16.72 -2.08
N ASN A 117 6.91 16.93 -2.44
CA ASN A 117 7.52 16.29 -3.61
C ASN A 117 7.75 14.76 -3.41
N SER A 118 7.85 14.31 -2.17
CA SER A 118 8.10 12.89 -1.82
C SER A 118 6.84 12.18 -1.34
N ASP A 119 5.66 12.78 -1.51
CA ASP A 119 4.41 12.18 -1.07
C ASP A 119 3.85 11.19 -2.10
N PHE A 120 3.25 10.12 -1.60
CA PHE A 120 2.65 9.06 -2.40
C PHE A 120 1.15 9.32 -2.56
N ILE A 121 0.67 9.41 -3.80
CA ILE A 121 -0.74 9.70 -4.10
C ILE A 121 -1.38 8.48 -4.76
N ILE A 122 -2.51 8.04 -4.21
CA ILE A 122 -3.36 6.99 -4.76
C ILE A 122 -4.71 7.63 -5.11
N ASP A 123 -4.84 8.00 -6.38
CA ASP A 123 -6.06 8.57 -6.97
C ASP A 123 -6.43 7.71 -8.19
N ILE A 124 -7.62 7.11 -8.16
CA ILE A 124 -8.07 6.21 -9.22
C ILE A 124 -8.14 6.89 -10.59
N ASP A 125 -8.44 8.19 -10.64
CA ASP A 125 -8.54 8.93 -11.89
C ASP A 125 -7.15 9.13 -12.52
N LEU A 126 -6.11 9.36 -11.70
CA LEU A 126 -4.72 9.43 -12.17
C LEU A 126 -4.21 8.04 -12.61
N ILE A 127 -4.62 6.97 -11.94
CA ILE A 127 -4.27 5.60 -12.35
C ILE A 127 -4.90 5.29 -13.70
N TRP A 128 -6.17 5.65 -13.91
CA TRP A 128 -6.81 5.53 -15.21
C TRP A 128 -6.03 6.27 -16.30
N GLN A 129 -5.68 7.51 -16.05
CA GLN A 129 -4.90 8.31 -17.00
C GLN A 129 -3.54 7.67 -17.31
N CYS A 130 -2.85 7.17 -16.30
CA CYS A 130 -1.57 6.47 -16.46
C CYS A 130 -1.69 5.21 -17.33
N VAL A 131 -2.69 4.37 -17.04
CA VAL A 131 -2.88 3.08 -17.75
C VAL A 131 -3.35 3.28 -19.18
N THR A 132 -4.20 4.27 -19.43
CA THR A 132 -4.73 4.54 -20.78
C THR A 132 -3.81 5.39 -21.64
N GLY A 133 -2.88 6.15 -21.04
CA GLY A 133 -2.10 7.19 -21.72
C GLY A 133 -2.98 8.32 -22.30
N GLY A 134 -4.26 8.34 -21.95
CA GLY A 134 -5.29 9.22 -22.50
C GLY A 134 -5.62 10.44 -21.65
N GLN A 135 -6.79 11.00 -21.92
CA GLN A 135 -7.32 12.12 -21.17
C GLN A 135 -7.81 11.68 -19.80
N LEU A 136 -7.77 12.58 -18.83
CA LEU A 136 -8.35 12.39 -17.52
C LEU A 136 -9.86 12.10 -17.65
N TYR A 137 -10.36 11.13 -16.89
CA TYR A 137 -11.74 10.62 -16.90
C TYR A 137 -12.15 9.74 -18.09
N HIS A 138 -11.25 9.42 -19.01
CA HIS A 138 -11.49 8.38 -19.99
C HIS A 138 -11.28 6.99 -19.36
N LYS A 139 -12.34 6.21 -19.22
CA LYS A 139 -12.37 4.96 -18.45
C LYS A 139 -12.93 3.78 -19.26
N PRO A 140 -12.19 3.27 -20.26
CA PRO A 140 -12.67 2.15 -21.07
C PRO A 140 -12.81 0.87 -20.23
N ASP A 141 -13.98 0.23 -20.27
CA ASP A 141 -14.29 -0.96 -19.45
C ASP A 141 -13.29 -2.11 -19.62
N ALA A 142 -12.72 -2.26 -20.81
CA ALA A 142 -11.71 -3.29 -21.09
C ALA A 142 -10.47 -3.21 -20.20
N LEU A 143 -10.12 -2.04 -19.68
CA LEU A 143 -8.94 -1.83 -18.83
C LEU A 143 -9.26 -1.77 -17.33
N LYS A 144 -10.54 -1.92 -16.96
CA LYS A 144 -10.99 -1.80 -15.57
C LYS A 144 -10.25 -2.73 -14.61
N SER A 145 -10.10 -4.00 -14.97
CA SER A 145 -9.38 -4.99 -14.14
C SER A 145 -7.91 -4.62 -13.94
N VAL A 146 -7.26 -4.09 -14.97
CA VAL A 146 -5.85 -3.65 -14.90
C VAL A 146 -5.70 -2.47 -13.96
N VAL A 147 -6.57 -1.46 -14.08
CA VAL A 147 -6.54 -0.25 -13.25
C VAL A 147 -6.78 -0.60 -11.77
N PHE A 148 -7.74 -1.48 -11.49
CA PHE A 148 -7.97 -1.91 -10.11
C PHE A 148 -6.81 -2.73 -9.55
N ALA A 149 -6.18 -3.59 -10.35
CA ALA A 149 -4.98 -4.33 -9.93
C ALA A 149 -3.82 -3.38 -9.58
N VAL A 150 -3.58 -2.35 -10.39
CA VAL A 150 -2.56 -1.31 -10.11
C VAL A 150 -2.90 -0.56 -8.82
N ARG A 151 -4.14 -0.11 -8.65
CA ARG A 151 -4.60 0.55 -7.41
C ARG A 151 -4.35 -0.34 -6.19
N ASP A 152 -4.72 -1.61 -6.25
CA ASP A 152 -4.60 -2.52 -5.13
C ASP A 152 -3.13 -2.77 -4.77
N GLN A 153 -2.24 -2.87 -5.75
CA GLN A 153 -0.79 -2.92 -5.52
C GLN A 153 -0.25 -1.65 -4.87
N MET A 154 -0.73 -0.47 -5.27
CA MET A 154 -0.36 0.79 -4.63
C MET A 154 -0.85 0.85 -3.17
N ILE A 155 -2.08 0.40 -2.91
CA ILE A 155 -2.65 0.28 -1.56
C ILE A 155 -1.82 -0.68 -0.70
N ASP A 156 -1.41 -1.83 -1.22
CA ASP A 156 -0.55 -2.77 -0.50
C ASP A 156 0.83 -2.15 -0.18
N LYS A 157 1.41 -1.39 -1.08
CA LYS A 157 2.64 -0.61 -0.80
C LYS A 157 2.44 0.44 0.29
N ALA A 158 1.30 1.13 0.29
CA ALA A 158 0.96 2.06 1.37
C ALA A 158 0.76 1.32 2.70
N LYS A 159 0.00 0.22 2.70
CA LYS A 159 -0.27 -0.61 3.89
C LYS A 159 1.00 -1.15 4.53
N THR A 160 1.93 -1.63 3.72
CA THR A 160 3.22 -2.14 4.19
C THR A 160 4.25 -1.04 4.44
N ARG A 161 3.91 0.22 4.23
CA ARG A 161 4.83 1.38 4.35
C ARG A 161 6.09 1.25 3.46
N ALA A 162 6.02 0.47 2.39
CA ALA A 162 7.16 0.23 1.50
C ALA A 162 7.52 1.48 0.67
N GLY A 163 8.83 1.77 0.54
CA GLY A 163 9.34 2.92 -0.20
C GLY A 163 9.84 4.05 0.71
N ARG A 164 10.29 5.18 0.13
CA ARG A 164 10.87 6.33 0.85
C ARG A 164 9.94 7.56 0.91
N TRP A 165 8.64 7.37 0.68
CA TRP A 165 7.66 8.44 0.82
C TRP A 165 7.42 8.80 2.30
N GLU A 166 6.98 10.02 2.55
CA GLU A 166 6.69 10.52 3.90
C GLU A 166 5.19 10.45 4.22
N ARG A 167 4.35 10.90 3.32
CA ARG A 167 2.90 10.91 3.45
C ARG A 167 2.27 10.20 2.26
N CYS A 168 1.20 9.45 2.52
CA CYS A 168 0.39 8.83 1.48
C CYS A 168 -1.02 9.39 1.54
N TYR A 169 -1.53 9.85 0.41
CA TYR A 169 -2.90 10.33 0.28
C TYR A 169 -3.70 9.35 -0.58
N ILE A 170 -4.70 8.70 0.02
CA ILE A 170 -5.63 7.80 -0.68
C ILE A 170 -6.92 8.57 -0.89
N ILE A 171 -7.29 8.83 -2.15
CA ILE A 171 -8.44 9.65 -2.52
C ILE A 171 -9.58 8.74 -2.98
N GLU A 172 -10.68 8.73 -2.22
CA GLU A 172 -11.85 7.90 -2.52
C GLU A 172 -13.17 8.65 -2.25
N GLY A 173 -14.30 8.06 -2.67
CA GLY A 173 -15.63 8.57 -2.34
C GLY A 173 -15.99 8.39 -0.87
N GLY A 174 -15.82 7.17 -0.35
CA GLY A 174 -16.02 6.83 1.05
C GLY A 174 -17.43 7.13 1.59
N ALA A 175 -18.48 6.93 0.79
CA ALA A 175 -19.85 7.28 1.18
C ALA A 175 -20.38 6.42 2.34
N ILE A 176 -20.11 5.12 2.33
CA ILE A 176 -20.62 4.16 3.31
C ILE A 176 -19.67 4.12 4.51
N LYS A 177 -20.17 4.47 5.70
CA LYS A 177 -19.38 4.53 6.94
C LYS A 177 -18.63 3.24 7.26
N SER A 178 -19.31 2.12 7.26
CA SER A 178 -18.71 0.82 7.62
C SER A 178 -17.56 0.42 6.69
N GLU A 179 -17.67 0.69 5.38
CA GLU A 179 -16.61 0.42 4.42
C GLU A 179 -15.43 1.39 4.59
N ARG A 180 -15.73 2.66 4.82
CA ARG A 180 -14.76 3.71 5.09
C ARG A 180 -13.93 3.41 6.34
N GLU A 181 -14.59 3.11 7.47
CA GLU A 181 -13.92 2.78 8.73
C GLU A 181 -13.08 1.51 8.62
N ARG A 182 -13.59 0.47 7.94
CA ARG A 182 -12.81 -0.74 7.69
C ARG A 182 -11.51 -0.45 6.93
N LYS A 183 -11.56 0.40 5.90
CA LYS A 183 -10.37 0.79 5.13
C LYS A 183 -9.41 1.63 5.96
N ILE A 184 -9.91 2.63 6.68
CA ILE A 184 -9.13 3.49 7.56
C ILE A 184 -8.38 2.65 8.59
N ASN A 185 -9.08 1.75 9.28
CA ASN A 185 -8.49 0.86 10.28
C ASN A 185 -7.46 -0.10 9.67
N ALA A 186 -7.77 -0.73 8.53
CA ALA A 186 -6.86 -1.67 7.86
C ALA A 186 -5.56 -1.01 7.38
N LEU A 187 -5.60 0.29 7.11
CA LEU A 187 -4.45 1.08 6.64
C LEU A 187 -3.74 1.82 7.77
N GLY A 188 -4.36 1.91 8.96
CA GLY A 188 -3.92 2.84 10.02
C GLY A 188 -3.85 4.27 9.48
N ALA A 189 -4.90 4.68 8.76
CA ALA A 189 -4.96 5.99 8.11
C ALA A 189 -5.67 7.04 8.98
N GLU A 190 -5.29 8.29 8.81
CA GLU A 190 -6.00 9.44 9.37
C GLU A 190 -7.08 9.90 8.35
N PRO A 191 -8.38 9.98 8.74
CA PRO A 191 -9.41 10.42 7.81
C PRO A 191 -9.37 11.93 7.60
N ILE A 192 -9.55 12.37 6.34
CA ILE A 192 -9.76 13.77 5.97
C ILE A 192 -11.05 13.83 5.16
N PHE A 193 -12.08 14.41 5.74
CA PHE A 193 -13.36 14.63 5.07
C PHE A 193 -13.36 15.97 4.33
N ILE A 194 -13.59 15.93 3.03
CA ILE A 194 -13.81 17.14 2.23
C ILE A 194 -15.32 17.38 2.17
N ASN A 195 -15.80 18.16 3.13
CA ASN A 195 -17.21 18.49 3.30
C ASN A 195 -17.61 19.62 2.36
N THR A 196 -18.11 19.25 1.19
CA THR A 196 -18.60 20.18 0.17
C THR A 196 -20.09 19.91 -0.08
N SER A 197 -20.91 20.95 -0.13
CA SER A 197 -22.34 20.80 -0.37
C SER A 197 -22.62 20.15 -1.74
N LYS A 198 -23.79 19.51 -1.88
CA LYS A 198 -24.23 18.94 -3.16
C LYS A 198 -24.26 19.98 -4.26
N GLU A 199 -24.77 21.16 -3.94
CA GLU A 199 -24.85 22.29 -4.86
C GLU A 199 -23.46 22.74 -5.32
N ASP A 200 -22.52 22.88 -4.40
CA ASP A 200 -21.13 23.24 -4.74
C ASP A 200 -20.42 22.16 -5.56
N CYS A 201 -20.69 20.89 -5.29
CA CYS A 201 -20.18 19.80 -6.12
C CYS A 201 -20.70 19.88 -7.56
N ILE A 202 -21.98 20.21 -7.75
CA ILE A 202 -22.58 20.40 -9.07
C ILE A 202 -21.99 21.66 -9.74
N ASN A 203 -21.84 22.75 -9.01
CA ASN A 203 -21.21 23.99 -9.51
C ASN A 203 -19.75 23.74 -9.95
N ASN A 204 -19.01 22.94 -9.17
CA ASN A 204 -17.65 22.54 -9.52
C ASN A 204 -17.62 21.67 -10.79
N LEU A 205 -18.59 20.75 -10.93
CA LEU A 205 -18.74 19.92 -12.13
C LEU A 205 -19.00 20.79 -13.37
N MET A 206 -19.88 21.79 -13.28
CA MET A 206 -20.21 22.70 -14.38
C MET A 206 -18.99 23.52 -14.85
N ARG A 207 -18.10 23.86 -13.93
CA ARG A 207 -16.87 24.64 -14.22
C ARG A 207 -15.73 23.78 -14.76
N ASP A 208 -15.81 22.47 -14.63
CA ASP A 208 -14.73 21.55 -15.05
C ASP A 208 -14.87 21.18 -16.53
N ASN A 209 -14.13 21.88 -17.37
CA ASN A 209 -14.09 21.61 -18.82
C ASN A 209 -13.67 20.18 -19.17
N LYS A 210 -12.91 19.49 -18.31
CA LYS A 210 -12.45 18.12 -18.55
C LYS A 210 -13.56 17.07 -18.39
N ARG A 211 -14.67 17.42 -17.74
CA ARG A 211 -15.83 16.54 -17.52
C ARG A 211 -17.04 16.88 -18.41
N LYS A 212 -16.92 17.83 -19.33
CA LYS A 212 -18.06 18.25 -20.19
C LYS A 212 -18.71 17.09 -20.94
N GLU A 213 -17.91 16.22 -21.54
CA GLU A 213 -18.41 15.10 -22.33
C GLU A 213 -19.07 14.00 -21.46
N VAL A 214 -18.73 13.91 -20.20
CA VAL A 214 -19.22 12.93 -19.21
C VAL A 214 -20.04 13.56 -18.10
N TYR A 215 -20.58 14.77 -18.33
CA TYR A 215 -21.30 15.57 -17.32
C TYR A 215 -22.44 14.79 -16.64
N ASN A 216 -23.31 14.17 -17.42
CA ASN A 216 -24.47 13.46 -16.88
C ASN A 216 -24.09 12.25 -16.02
N GLU A 217 -23.01 11.57 -16.39
CA GLU A 217 -22.45 10.47 -15.61
C GLU A 217 -21.95 10.97 -14.24
N TRP A 218 -21.19 12.06 -14.22
CA TRP A 218 -20.69 12.66 -12.97
C TRP A 218 -21.81 13.23 -12.11
N LEU A 219 -22.83 13.81 -12.70
CA LEU A 219 -24.01 14.26 -11.97
C LEU A 219 -24.73 13.10 -11.29
N SER A 220 -24.83 11.94 -11.97
CA SER A 220 -25.36 10.72 -11.38
C SER A 220 -24.51 10.25 -10.19
N TYR A 221 -23.18 10.25 -10.31
CA TYR A 221 -22.27 9.87 -9.21
C TYR A 221 -22.37 10.81 -8.00
N ILE A 222 -22.55 12.12 -8.23
CA ILE A 222 -22.78 13.07 -7.14
C ILE A 222 -24.07 12.72 -6.42
N ASN A 223 -25.19 12.53 -7.17
CA ASN A 223 -26.48 12.20 -6.58
C ASN A 223 -26.44 10.89 -5.79
N GLU A 224 -25.82 9.86 -6.37
CA GLU A 224 -25.67 8.55 -5.73
C GLU A 224 -24.86 8.64 -4.43
N TRP A 225 -23.76 9.43 -4.44
CA TRP A 225 -22.95 9.61 -3.25
C TRP A 225 -23.73 10.23 -2.09
N PHE A 226 -24.46 11.35 -2.34
CA PHE A 226 -25.26 12.00 -1.32
C PHE A 226 -26.42 11.14 -0.80
N ASN A 227 -26.96 10.25 -1.64
CA ASN A 227 -28.00 9.30 -1.23
C ASN A 227 -27.44 8.16 -0.35
N LYS A 228 -26.19 7.78 -0.54
CA LYS A 228 -25.52 6.68 0.20
C LYS A 228 -24.70 7.15 1.40
N TYR A 229 -24.44 8.45 1.50
CA TYR A 229 -23.54 8.95 2.55
C TYR A 229 -24.13 8.72 3.94
N THR A 230 -23.30 8.11 4.78
CA THR A 230 -23.56 7.91 6.22
C THR A 230 -22.40 8.50 7.03
N GLU A 231 -22.74 9.26 8.08
CA GLU A 231 -21.78 9.90 8.99
C GLU A 231 -21.02 8.88 9.84
#